data_d27c8ff69c072685009ff776e15947e3
#
_entry.id   d27c8ff69c072685009ff776e15947e3
#
_cell.length_a   1.000
_cell.length_b   1.000
_cell.length_c   1.000
_cell.angle_alpha   90.00
_cell.angle_beta   90.00
_cell.angle_gamma   90.00
#
_symmetry.space_group_name_H-M   'P 1'
#
loop_
_entity.id
_entity.type
_entity.pdbx_description
1 polymer ?
#
loop_
_entity_poly.entity_id
_entity_poly.type
_entity_poly.pdbx_seq_one_letter_code
_entity_poly.pdbx_strand_id
1 'polypeptide(L)'
;NRGLVQADEGAAITASNLKNDAAGRIYGNTIHVQASHIRNEKHAALEARLAQEMRILKEKAELLEAAHRVDVTKFTSHADIAAYKANIQAAESAYDTQQKVVDAVKAELAALPSGVIAAREALALQANSIENSGNALLYSGGDLSLAAKEEVANRGARIEAQGNISITAPLTKNENAAF
;
A
#
# COMPACT_ATOMS: atom_id res chain seq x y z
N ASN A 1 -0.24 1.37 -16.18
CA ASN A 1 -0.34 2.80 -16.54
C ASN A 1 0.34 3.65 -15.46
N ARG A 2 1.28 4.49 -15.85
CA ARG A 2 1.94 5.48 -14.99
C ARG A 2 1.81 6.91 -15.55
N GLY A 3 1.07 7.04 -16.63
CA GLY A 3 0.79 8.30 -17.30
C GLY A 3 -0.70 8.62 -17.32
N LEU A 4 -1.10 9.45 -18.28
CA LEU A 4 -2.48 9.84 -18.50
C LEU A 4 -3.10 9.03 -19.64
N VAL A 5 -4.24 8.42 -19.35
CA VAL A 5 -5.20 7.91 -20.34
C VAL A 5 -6.46 8.75 -20.19
N GLN A 6 -6.86 9.46 -21.22
CA GLN A 6 -8.03 10.32 -21.19
C GLN A 6 -8.87 10.11 -22.45
N ALA A 7 -10.17 10.03 -22.24
CA ALA A 7 -11.16 10.01 -23.31
C ALA A 7 -12.25 11.05 -23.02
N ASP A 8 -12.62 11.82 -24.02
CA ASP A 8 -13.64 12.89 -23.84
C ASP A 8 -15.05 12.31 -23.66
N GLU A 9 -15.33 11.18 -24.29
CA GLU A 9 -16.62 10.49 -24.18
C GLU A 9 -16.47 9.24 -23.30
N GLY A 10 -16.05 8.14 -23.87
CA GLY A 10 -15.93 6.88 -23.17
C GLY A 10 -14.60 6.17 -23.38
N ALA A 11 -14.10 5.50 -22.36
CA ALA A 11 -12.94 4.64 -22.42
C ALA A 11 -13.33 3.18 -22.19
N ALA A 12 -13.09 2.31 -23.19
CA ALA A 12 -13.18 0.87 -23.04
C ALA A 12 -11.77 0.27 -23.02
N ILE A 13 -11.41 -0.41 -21.95
CA ILE A 13 -10.09 -1.01 -21.77
C ILE A 13 -10.27 -2.52 -21.59
N THR A 14 -9.67 -3.31 -22.48
CA THR A 14 -9.59 -4.76 -22.36
C THR A 14 -8.14 -5.20 -22.25
N ALA A 15 -7.79 -5.95 -21.23
CA ALA A 15 -6.42 -6.38 -20.94
C ALA A 15 -6.39 -7.67 -20.13
N SER A 16 -5.28 -8.42 -20.19
CA SER A 16 -5.05 -9.48 -19.20
C SER A 16 -4.83 -8.89 -17.81
N ASN A 17 -4.03 -7.84 -17.71
CA ASN A 17 -3.78 -7.15 -16.45
C ASN A 17 -3.82 -5.63 -16.67
N LEU A 18 -4.65 -4.94 -15.90
CA LEU A 18 -4.61 -3.48 -15.79
C LEU A 18 -3.93 -3.12 -14.47
N LYS A 19 -2.77 -2.51 -14.57
CA LYS A 19 -2.06 -1.91 -13.43
C LYS A 19 -2.01 -0.40 -13.63
N ASN A 20 -2.67 0.33 -12.73
CA ASN A 20 -2.67 1.79 -12.69
C ASN A 20 -1.97 2.21 -11.39
N ASP A 21 -0.68 2.53 -11.49
CA ASP A 21 0.16 2.79 -10.33
C ASP A 21 0.80 4.19 -10.34
N ALA A 22 1.30 4.61 -9.21
CA ALA A 22 1.97 5.90 -9.01
C ALA A 22 1.13 7.07 -9.55
N ALA A 23 1.65 7.83 -10.51
CA ALA A 23 0.96 8.97 -11.12
C ALA A 23 -0.07 8.57 -12.20
N GLY A 24 -0.38 7.29 -12.36
CA GLY A 24 -1.33 6.80 -13.37
C GLY A 24 -2.72 7.42 -13.21
N ARG A 25 -3.24 7.95 -14.32
CA ARG A 25 -4.56 8.59 -14.41
C ARG A 25 -5.32 8.00 -15.57
N ILE A 26 -6.56 7.56 -15.30
CA ILE A 26 -7.50 7.11 -16.33
C ILE A 26 -8.77 7.93 -16.14
N TYR A 27 -9.09 8.73 -17.14
CA TYR A 27 -10.25 9.65 -17.12
C TYR A 27 -11.15 9.45 -18.33
N GLY A 28 -12.46 9.57 -18.14
CA GLY A 28 -13.47 9.55 -19.20
C GLY A 28 -14.85 9.98 -18.69
N ASN A 29 -15.81 10.19 -19.58
CA ASN A 29 -17.21 10.34 -19.16
C ASN A 29 -17.72 9.00 -18.65
N THR A 30 -17.59 7.95 -19.46
CA THR A 30 -17.83 6.57 -19.04
C THR A 30 -16.54 5.76 -19.14
N ILE A 31 -16.26 4.94 -18.16
CA ILE A 31 -15.11 4.05 -18.18
C ILE A 31 -15.60 2.61 -17.97
N HIS A 32 -15.26 1.76 -18.91
CA HIS A 32 -15.48 0.32 -18.81
C HIS A 32 -14.16 -0.42 -18.92
N VAL A 33 -13.81 -1.19 -17.91
CA VAL A 33 -12.58 -2.00 -17.89
C VAL A 33 -12.96 -3.46 -17.74
N GLN A 34 -12.40 -4.30 -18.63
CA GLN A 34 -12.46 -5.74 -18.53
C GLN A 34 -11.06 -6.32 -18.53
N ALA A 35 -10.67 -6.99 -17.44
CA ALA A 35 -9.35 -7.59 -17.31
C ALA A 35 -9.39 -8.88 -16.48
N SER A 36 -8.31 -9.68 -16.49
CA SER A 36 -8.19 -10.75 -15.49
C SER A 36 -7.90 -10.17 -14.11
N HIS A 37 -7.00 -9.18 -14.02
CA HIS A 37 -6.69 -8.51 -12.77
C HIS A 37 -6.65 -6.99 -12.98
N ILE A 38 -7.28 -6.26 -12.06
CA ILE A 38 -7.24 -4.80 -12.02
C ILE A 38 -6.58 -4.40 -10.70
N ARG A 39 -5.51 -3.61 -10.79
CA ARG A 39 -4.83 -3.00 -9.64
C ARG A 39 -4.74 -1.50 -9.84
N ASN A 40 -5.34 -0.77 -8.93
CA ASN A 40 -5.22 0.67 -8.82
C ASN A 40 -4.49 0.97 -7.50
N GLU A 41 -3.25 1.40 -7.58
CA GLU A 41 -2.35 1.42 -6.44
C GLU A 41 -1.44 2.65 -6.43
N LYS A 42 -0.75 2.89 -5.32
CA LYS A 42 0.14 4.04 -5.18
C LYS A 42 1.49 3.79 -5.86
N HIS A 43 2.29 2.85 -5.34
CA HIS A 43 3.59 2.50 -5.88
C HIS A 43 4.06 1.16 -5.32
N ALA A 44 3.65 0.07 -5.98
CA ALA A 44 3.87 -1.29 -5.47
C ALA A 44 5.33 -1.61 -5.07
N ALA A 45 6.31 -1.14 -5.86
CA ALA A 45 7.71 -1.40 -5.55
C ALA A 45 8.16 -0.70 -4.26
N LEU A 46 7.67 0.52 -4.00
CA LEU A 46 8.02 1.27 -2.81
C LEU A 46 7.26 0.75 -1.57
N GLU A 47 6.02 0.30 -1.76
CA GLU A 47 5.25 -0.38 -0.70
C GLU A 47 5.91 -1.70 -0.30
N ALA A 48 6.40 -2.49 -1.28
CA ALA A 48 7.16 -3.71 -1.01
C ALA A 48 8.48 -3.42 -0.27
N ARG A 49 9.19 -2.34 -0.65
CA ARG A 49 10.38 -1.88 0.05
C ARG A 49 10.04 -1.48 1.48
N LEU A 50 8.99 -0.70 1.71
CA LEU A 50 8.55 -0.32 3.05
C LEU A 50 8.26 -1.56 3.91
N ALA A 51 7.54 -2.53 3.38
CA ALA A 51 7.25 -3.78 4.09
C ALA A 51 8.52 -4.57 4.46
N GLN A 52 9.55 -4.53 3.61
CA GLN A 52 10.85 -5.14 3.90
C GLN A 52 11.59 -4.38 5.00
N GLU A 53 11.69 -3.06 4.90
CA GLU A 53 12.39 -2.23 5.90
C GLU A 53 11.70 -2.31 7.28
N MET A 54 10.38 -2.40 7.33
CA MET A 54 9.63 -2.61 8.57
C MET A 54 9.92 -3.99 9.21
N ARG A 55 10.13 -5.04 8.41
CA ARG A 55 10.57 -6.36 8.95
C ARG A 55 11.95 -6.25 9.58
N ILE A 56 12.89 -5.60 8.91
CA ILE A 56 14.24 -5.37 9.45
C ILE A 56 14.17 -4.57 10.74
N LEU A 57 13.32 -3.53 10.79
CA LEU A 57 13.12 -2.74 12.02
C LEU A 57 12.60 -3.60 13.16
N LYS A 58 11.65 -4.50 12.90
CA LYS A 58 11.14 -5.43 13.91
C LYS A 58 12.25 -6.35 14.43
N GLU A 59 13.09 -6.91 13.56
CA GLU A 59 14.24 -7.72 13.96
C GLU A 59 15.23 -6.93 14.85
N LYS A 60 15.48 -5.66 14.52
CA LYS A 60 16.33 -4.78 15.35
C LYS A 60 15.69 -4.47 16.70
N ALA A 61 14.37 -4.28 16.77
CA ALA A 61 13.65 -4.10 18.02
C ALA A 61 13.75 -5.35 18.92
N GLU A 62 13.61 -6.55 18.37
CA GLU A 62 13.76 -7.81 19.09
C GLU A 62 15.18 -7.99 19.64
N LEU A 63 16.20 -7.61 18.86
CA LEU A 63 17.61 -7.64 19.31
C LEU A 63 17.88 -6.63 20.43
N LEU A 64 17.32 -5.43 20.34
CA LEU A 64 17.44 -4.41 21.39
C LEU A 64 16.76 -4.88 22.67
N GLU A 65 15.56 -5.44 22.56
CA GLU A 65 14.84 -6.00 23.71
C GLU A 65 15.64 -7.15 24.35
N ALA A 66 16.25 -8.03 23.54
CA ALA A 66 17.11 -9.10 24.02
C ALA A 66 18.35 -8.58 24.73
N ALA A 67 18.96 -7.49 24.24
CA ALA A 67 20.09 -6.84 24.87
C ALA A 67 19.73 -6.29 26.26
N HIS A 68 18.54 -5.71 26.42
CA HIS A 68 18.03 -5.22 27.70
C HIS A 68 17.64 -6.31 28.71
N ARG A 69 17.31 -7.52 28.23
CA ARG A 69 16.94 -8.66 29.11
C ARG A 69 18.13 -9.42 29.71
N VAL A 70 19.36 -9.00 29.44
CA VAL A 70 20.55 -9.67 29.99
C VAL A 70 20.58 -9.52 31.51
N ASP A 71 20.82 -10.65 32.20
CA ASP A 71 20.87 -10.70 33.66
C ASP A 71 22.20 -10.10 34.18
N VAL A 72 22.14 -8.83 34.55
CA VAL A 72 23.29 -8.05 35.04
C VAL A 72 23.79 -8.53 36.40
N THR A 73 23.03 -9.36 37.14
CA THR A 73 23.47 -9.89 38.44
C THR A 73 24.61 -10.92 38.31
N LYS A 74 24.83 -11.43 37.11
CA LYS A 74 25.88 -12.36 36.76
C LYS A 74 27.20 -11.70 36.38
N PHE A 75 27.25 -10.39 36.30
CA PHE A 75 28.47 -9.68 35.93
C PHE A 75 29.44 -9.66 37.09
N THR A 76 30.65 -10.11 36.82
CA THR A 76 31.71 -10.28 37.84
C THR A 76 32.83 -9.26 37.67
N SER A 77 32.89 -8.54 36.57
CA SER A 77 33.95 -7.60 36.26
C SER A 77 33.45 -6.29 35.67
N HIS A 78 34.25 -5.22 35.81
CA HIS A 78 34.00 -3.96 35.10
C HIS A 78 34.01 -4.14 33.56
N ALA A 79 34.77 -5.11 33.06
CA ALA A 79 34.80 -5.43 31.64
C ALA A 79 33.47 -5.96 31.16
N ASP A 80 32.77 -6.83 31.94
CA ASP A 80 31.46 -7.37 31.61
C ASP A 80 30.41 -6.23 31.51
N ILE A 81 30.47 -5.29 32.49
CA ILE A 81 29.57 -4.14 32.50
C ILE A 81 29.84 -3.22 31.30
N ALA A 82 31.09 -3.00 30.95
CA ALA A 82 31.45 -2.18 29.79
C ALA A 82 30.99 -2.83 28.47
N ALA A 83 31.20 -4.14 28.32
CA ALA A 83 30.75 -4.90 27.16
C ALA A 83 29.20 -4.89 27.02
N TYR A 84 28.50 -5.05 28.12
CA TYR A 84 27.04 -4.96 28.16
C TYR A 84 26.54 -3.59 27.68
N LYS A 85 27.09 -2.51 28.24
CA LYS A 85 26.72 -1.14 27.84
C LYS A 85 27.00 -0.89 26.36
N ALA A 86 28.16 -1.34 25.86
CA ALA A 86 28.52 -1.23 24.45
C ALA A 86 27.54 -1.98 23.55
N ASN A 87 27.11 -3.17 23.99
CA ASN A 87 26.14 -3.98 23.25
C ASN A 87 24.76 -3.30 23.17
N ILE A 88 24.26 -2.76 24.29
CA ILE A 88 23.01 -1.99 24.27
C ILE A 88 23.15 -0.77 23.35
N GLN A 89 24.20 0.02 23.49
CA GLN A 89 24.40 1.20 22.64
C GLN A 89 24.50 0.84 21.16
N ALA A 90 25.11 -0.28 20.80
CA ALA A 90 25.16 -0.76 19.43
C ALA A 90 23.77 -1.18 18.92
N ALA A 91 22.96 -1.87 19.75
CA ALA A 91 21.61 -2.27 19.41
C ALA A 91 20.67 -1.07 19.26
N GLU A 92 20.74 -0.10 20.16
CA GLU A 92 20.00 1.17 20.07
C GLU A 92 20.34 1.92 18.78
N SER A 93 21.64 2.09 18.51
CA SER A 93 22.11 2.77 17.28
C SER A 93 21.64 2.06 16.01
N ALA A 94 21.63 0.72 16.02
CA ALA A 94 21.16 -0.07 14.89
C ALA A 94 19.62 0.07 14.69
N TYR A 95 18.86 0.11 15.78
CA TYR A 95 17.42 0.35 15.75
C TYR A 95 17.11 1.75 15.23
N ASP A 96 17.73 2.78 15.79
CA ASP A 96 17.51 4.18 15.40
C ASP A 96 17.87 4.43 13.93
N THR A 97 18.95 3.80 13.46
CA THR A 97 19.36 3.89 12.06
C THR A 97 18.30 3.28 11.14
N GLN A 98 17.80 2.10 11.48
CA GLN A 98 16.76 1.44 10.71
C GLN A 98 15.43 2.20 10.78
N GLN A 99 15.07 2.78 11.92
CA GLN A 99 13.89 3.62 12.08
C GLN A 99 13.92 4.81 11.10
N LYS A 100 15.06 5.47 10.97
CA LYS A 100 15.26 6.57 10.00
C LYS A 100 15.08 6.12 8.57
N VAL A 101 15.52 4.90 8.23
CA VAL A 101 15.30 4.33 6.88
C VAL A 101 13.81 4.12 6.64
N VAL A 102 13.08 3.52 7.59
CA VAL A 102 11.62 3.33 7.50
C VAL A 102 10.91 4.66 7.33
N ASP A 103 11.27 5.68 8.13
CA ASP A 103 10.65 7.00 8.08
C ASP A 103 10.93 7.71 6.74
N ALA A 104 12.13 7.56 6.19
CA ALA A 104 12.47 8.10 4.88
C ALA A 104 11.64 7.43 3.76
N VAL A 105 11.49 6.10 3.77
CA VAL A 105 10.66 5.40 2.78
C VAL A 105 9.18 5.77 2.93
N LYS A 106 8.67 5.93 4.16
CA LYS A 106 7.30 6.42 4.41
C LYS A 106 7.10 7.83 3.85
N ALA A 107 8.06 8.73 4.07
CA ALA A 107 8.00 10.09 3.55
C ALA A 107 8.04 10.13 2.02
N GLU A 108 8.91 9.32 1.41
CA GLU A 108 8.98 9.16 -0.05
C GLU A 108 7.63 8.65 -0.60
N LEU A 109 7.08 7.59 0.01
CA LEU A 109 5.78 7.05 -0.38
C LEU A 109 4.66 8.09 -0.19
N ALA A 110 4.66 8.87 0.90
CA ALA A 110 3.66 9.91 1.15
C ALA A 110 3.67 11.01 0.09
N ALA A 111 4.85 11.40 -0.38
CA ALA A 111 5.01 12.46 -1.39
C ALA A 111 4.56 12.05 -2.80
N LEU A 112 4.49 10.75 -3.10
CA LEU A 112 4.09 10.28 -4.42
C LEU A 112 2.57 10.34 -4.61
N PRO A 113 2.09 10.68 -5.83
CA PRO A 113 0.68 10.58 -6.16
C PRO A 113 0.24 9.12 -6.21
N SER A 114 -1.04 8.89 -6.00
CA SER A 114 -1.66 7.56 -6.10
C SER A 114 -2.38 7.37 -7.43
N GLY A 115 -2.60 6.13 -7.86
CA GLY A 115 -3.37 5.81 -9.05
C GLY A 115 -4.82 6.34 -8.96
N VAL A 116 -5.32 6.90 -10.04
CA VAL A 116 -6.71 7.37 -10.12
C VAL A 116 -7.38 6.79 -11.37
N ILE A 117 -8.56 6.21 -11.18
CA ILE A 117 -9.49 5.86 -12.25
C ILE A 117 -10.78 6.62 -11.94
N ALA A 118 -11.14 7.58 -12.79
CA ALA A 118 -12.28 8.46 -12.52
C ALA A 118 -13.13 8.71 -13.76
N ALA A 119 -14.42 8.40 -13.64
CA ALA A 119 -15.44 8.67 -14.64
C ALA A 119 -16.35 9.82 -14.19
N ARG A 120 -16.83 10.63 -15.14
CA ARG A 120 -17.81 11.70 -14.85
C ARG A 120 -19.22 11.14 -14.65
N GLU A 121 -19.58 10.09 -15.37
CA GLU A 121 -20.95 9.55 -15.40
C GLU A 121 -21.02 8.14 -14.84
N ALA A 122 -20.19 7.21 -15.36
CA ALA A 122 -20.24 5.82 -14.92
C ALA A 122 -18.86 5.14 -14.96
N LEU A 123 -18.54 4.42 -13.91
CA LEU A 123 -17.34 3.57 -13.81
C LEU A 123 -17.75 2.11 -13.63
N ALA A 124 -17.37 1.25 -14.58
CA ALA A 124 -17.59 -0.17 -14.50
C ALA A 124 -16.26 -0.93 -14.63
N LEU A 125 -15.90 -1.70 -13.61
CA LEU A 125 -14.72 -2.55 -13.59
C LEU A 125 -15.15 -4.01 -13.47
N GLN A 126 -14.68 -4.87 -14.38
CA GLN A 126 -14.95 -6.30 -14.39
C GLN A 126 -13.65 -7.10 -14.48
N ALA A 127 -13.43 -8.01 -13.52
CA ALA A 127 -12.20 -8.81 -13.48
C ALA A 127 -12.38 -10.14 -12.74
N ASN A 128 -11.32 -10.96 -12.66
CA ASN A 128 -11.25 -12.02 -11.67
C ASN A 128 -10.99 -11.43 -10.28
N SER A 129 -10.05 -10.48 -10.18
CA SER A 129 -9.81 -9.72 -8.94
C SER A 129 -9.63 -8.23 -9.21
N ILE A 130 -10.13 -7.41 -8.28
CA ILE A 130 -10.00 -5.95 -8.28
C ILE A 130 -9.36 -5.54 -6.96
N GLU A 131 -8.22 -4.87 -7.03
CA GLU A 131 -7.52 -4.30 -5.89
C GLU A 131 -7.38 -2.79 -6.05
N ASN A 132 -7.80 -2.04 -5.02
CA ASN A 132 -7.62 -0.61 -4.87
C ASN A 132 -6.84 -0.36 -3.58
N SER A 133 -5.62 0.16 -3.66
CA SER A 133 -4.73 0.24 -2.50
C SER A 133 -3.88 1.51 -2.44
N GLY A 134 -3.28 1.79 -1.28
CA GLY A 134 -2.27 2.84 -1.13
C GLY A 134 -2.78 4.26 -1.43
N ASN A 135 -3.90 4.68 -0.87
CA ASN A 135 -4.57 5.97 -1.13
C ASN A 135 -5.05 6.17 -2.58
N ALA A 136 -5.09 5.12 -3.40
CA ALA A 136 -5.63 5.21 -4.76
C ALA A 136 -7.13 5.51 -4.75
N LEU A 137 -7.62 6.02 -5.87
CA LEU A 137 -9.01 6.45 -6.01
C LEU A 137 -9.70 5.75 -7.18
N LEU A 138 -10.84 5.14 -6.89
CA LEU A 138 -11.87 4.79 -7.88
C LEU A 138 -13.04 5.77 -7.67
N TYR A 139 -13.37 6.54 -8.69
CA TYR A 139 -14.39 7.58 -8.60
C TYR A 139 -15.37 7.51 -9.76
N SER A 140 -16.64 7.74 -9.45
CA SER A 140 -17.69 7.99 -10.44
C SER A 140 -18.54 9.19 -10.05
N GLY A 141 -18.79 10.10 -10.99
CA GLY A 141 -19.77 11.19 -10.83
C GLY A 141 -21.22 10.72 -10.95
N GLY A 142 -21.46 9.49 -11.35
CA GLY A 142 -22.73 8.77 -11.31
C GLY A 142 -22.54 7.42 -10.63
N ASP A 143 -22.96 6.34 -11.29
CA ASP A 143 -22.89 4.99 -10.72
C ASP A 143 -21.50 4.36 -10.85
N LEU A 144 -21.12 3.55 -9.84
CA LEU A 144 -19.89 2.80 -9.81
C LEU A 144 -20.20 1.31 -9.64
N SER A 145 -19.70 0.47 -10.53
CA SER A 145 -19.89 -0.98 -10.50
C SER A 145 -18.54 -1.70 -10.50
N LEU A 146 -18.35 -2.56 -9.51
CA LEU A 146 -17.20 -3.47 -9.40
C LEU A 146 -17.72 -4.91 -9.43
N ALA A 147 -17.34 -5.66 -10.45
CA ALA A 147 -17.70 -7.07 -10.58
C ALA A 147 -16.44 -7.94 -10.64
N ALA A 148 -16.24 -8.79 -9.64
CA ALA A 148 -15.11 -9.71 -9.59
C ALA A 148 -15.56 -11.15 -9.41
N LYS A 149 -14.85 -12.11 -10.03
CA LYS A 149 -15.12 -13.53 -9.87
C LYS A 149 -14.57 -14.11 -8.57
N GLU A 150 -13.55 -13.46 -8.00
CA GLU A 150 -12.83 -13.91 -6.81
C GLU A 150 -12.92 -12.88 -5.67
N GLU A 151 -12.36 -11.68 -5.86
CA GLU A 151 -12.23 -10.71 -4.78
C GLU A 151 -12.29 -9.27 -5.29
N VAL A 152 -12.96 -8.42 -4.51
CA VAL A 152 -12.78 -6.95 -4.51
C VAL A 152 -12.13 -6.55 -3.19
N ALA A 153 -10.92 -5.99 -3.25
CA ALA A 153 -10.18 -5.53 -2.08
C ALA A 153 -9.90 -4.02 -2.16
N ASN A 154 -10.31 -3.30 -1.13
CA ASN A 154 -9.97 -1.89 -0.92
C ASN A 154 -9.11 -1.78 0.34
N ARG A 155 -7.82 -1.42 0.17
CA ARG A 155 -6.84 -1.40 1.27
C ARG A 155 -6.23 -0.01 1.42
N GLY A 156 -6.68 0.74 2.42
CA GLY A 156 -6.22 2.11 2.65
C GLY A 156 -6.38 3.01 1.42
N ALA A 157 -7.49 2.83 0.69
CA ALA A 157 -7.79 3.53 -0.56
C ALA A 157 -9.26 3.97 -0.58
N ARG A 158 -9.67 4.71 -1.60
CA ARG A 158 -11.01 5.27 -1.69
C ARG A 158 -11.78 4.74 -2.89
N ILE A 159 -13.04 4.38 -2.64
CA ILE A 159 -14.05 4.06 -3.65
C ILE A 159 -15.21 5.02 -3.41
N GLU A 160 -15.48 5.90 -4.36
CA GLU A 160 -16.44 6.99 -4.22
C GLU A 160 -17.35 7.06 -5.45
N ALA A 161 -18.64 7.26 -5.23
CA ALA A 161 -19.60 7.54 -6.28
C ALA A 161 -20.59 8.60 -5.82
N GLN A 162 -21.07 9.45 -6.74
CA GLN A 162 -22.18 10.34 -6.45
C GLN A 162 -23.55 9.65 -6.62
N GLY A 163 -23.61 8.61 -7.43
CA GLY A 163 -24.74 7.71 -7.56
C GLY A 163 -24.61 6.45 -6.70
N ASN A 164 -25.00 5.31 -7.25
CA ASN A 164 -24.96 4.05 -6.54
C ASN A 164 -23.59 3.39 -6.62
N ILE A 165 -23.18 2.69 -5.55
CA ILE A 165 -22.03 1.77 -5.57
C ILE A 165 -22.57 0.35 -5.55
N SER A 166 -22.24 -0.43 -6.57
CA SER A 166 -22.53 -1.85 -6.64
C SER A 166 -21.24 -2.67 -6.64
N ILE A 167 -21.12 -3.58 -5.70
CA ILE A 167 -19.97 -4.51 -5.61
C ILE A 167 -20.51 -5.93 -5.65
N THR A 168 -20.08 -6.70 -6.65
CA THR A 168 -20.43 -8.10 -6.82
C THR A 168 -19.16 -8.94 -6.83
N ALA A 169 -18.92 -9.70 -5.77
CA ALA A 169 -17.78 -10.62 -5.65
C ALA A 169 -18.06 -11.66 -4.57
N PRO A 170 -17.51 -12.89 -4.66
CA PRO A 170 -17.55 -13.87 -3.58
C PRO A 170 -16.89 -13.38 -2.29
N LEU A 171 -15.85 -12.55 -2.41
CA LEU A 171 -15.13 -11.96 -1.29
C LEU A 171 -14.97 -10.46 -1.49
N THR A 172 -15.40 -9.67 -0.50
CA THR A 172 -15.19 -8.22 -0.46
C THR A 172 -14.43 -7.87 0.81
N LYS A 173 -13.31 -7.16 0.66
CA LYS A 173 -12.50 -6.66 1.78
C LYS A 173 -12.43 -5.14 1.72
N ASN A 174 -12.64 -4.51 2.87
CA ASN A 174 -12.40 -3.09 3.06
C ASN A 174 -11.53 -2.92 4.32
N GLU A 175 -10.24 -2.73 4.11
CA GLU A 175 -9.23 -2.73 5.16
C GLU A 175 -8.57 -1.36 5.25
N ASN A 176 -8.35 -0.87 6.47
CA ASN A 176 -7.53 0.31 6.67
C ASN A 176 -6.06 -0.12 6.76
N ALA A 177 -5.24 0.29 5.80
CA ALA A 177 -3.81 -0.05 5.76
C ALA A 177 -2.95 0.73 6.79
N ALA A 178 -3.56 1.56 7.62
CA ALA A 178 -2.84 2.48 8.54
C ALA A 178 -2.61 1.91 9.95
N PHE A 179 -2.84 0.60 10.18
CA PHE A 179 -2.62 -0.02 11.48
C PHE A 179 -1.78 -1.28 11.39
#